data_8ff808f34960f947f69f5a66bfb1cb84
#
_entry.id   8ff808f34960f947f69f5a66bfb1cb84
#
_cell.length_a   1.000
_cell.length_b   1.000
_cell.length_c   1.000
_cell.angle_alpha   90.00
_cell.angle_beta   90.00
_cell.angle_gamma   90.00
#
_symmetry.space_group_name_H-M   'P 1'
#
loop_
_entity.id
_entity.type
_entity.pdbx_description
1 polymer ?
#
loop_
_entity_poly.entity_id
_entity_poly.type
_entity_poly.pdbx_seq_one_letter_code
_entity_poly.pdbx_strand_id
1 'polypeptide(L)'
;GIVFFKNRLGFISGENIILSEAGAYYNFWQQSALQVTDNDPIDLTAVSNDVAVLNYALQQQDELVLFSNENQFRLYSGDNVTFSPETASVGRISSITMESNVKPQQVGPQVIFPVKEGDYTGLHTFITTDRTVGINLGQTAVITETVPKYIPKNIDSLAVSRTDQYLIALSKDDPDALYIYQFFWEASGGSLTNRQNAWSKWTFPNKSLYWADFVEGTLYTVAKYTENSQTRYYLEAINASRPPQESKDLFLLDRQLAESVETDVAVSAGNVVTFAYSNLTNKTTVTLPYYTVNESQFVIIKKNKNDANEIEKRWVVANSVPAGVNSFTCDSLGDFSSSSWIFGEKFKFKFEPPQLMPYSKTATDNTFIGNRTGRLQLRYVDVYYNDARYFQIDVTPKFRSKTTYEFDRRDPLNANIVVGTVSDFDEAKFRSYVQSKNDQVTIEVVNDSMDQAKFVALEWTGLYYDVARKYQ
;
A
#
# COMPACT_ATOMS: atom_id res chain seq x y z
N GLY A 1 20.32 19.79 -0.19
CA GLY A 1 20.24 18.34 0.09
C GLY A 1 21.61 17.75 0.35
N ILE A 2 21.65 16.56 0.95
CA ILE A 2 22.87 15.80 1.25
C ILE A 2 22.78 14.48 0.50
N VAL A 3 23.89 14.05 -0.11
CA VAL A 3 23.99 12.79 -0.85
C VAL A 3 25.36 12.16 -0.64
N PHE A 4 25.43 10.85 -0.78
CA PHE A 4 26.70 10.13 -0.80
C PHE A 4 26.81 9.39 -2.15
N PHE A 5 27.89 9.66 -2.88
CA PHE A 5 28.08 9.10 -4.22
C PHE A 5 29.56 8.87 -4.55
N LYS A 6 29.89 7.67 -5.09
CA LYS A 6 31.26 7.30 -5.50
C LYS A 6 32.31 7.65 -4.44
N ASN A 7 32.04 7.25 -3.18
CA ASN A 7 32.91 7.49 -2.02
C ASN A 7 33.19 8.98 -1.72
N ARG A 8 32.21 9.85 -2.03
CA ARG A 8 32.26 11.30 -1.79
C ARG A 8 30.99 11.73 -1.05
N LEU A 9 31.15 12.61 -0.08
CA LEU A 9 30.02 13.33 0.52
C LEU A 9 29.64 14.47 -0.41
N GLY A 10 28.36 14.62 -0.71
CA GLY A 10 27.87 15.67 -1.60
C GLY A 10 26.79 16.53 -0.98
N PHE A 11 26.76 17.78 -1.43
CA PHE A 11 25.73 18.75 -1.14
C PHE A 11 25.10 19.26 -2.41
N ILE A 12 23.78 19.45 -2.35
CA ILE A 12 23.00 20.11 -3.38
C ILE A 12 22.62 21.48 -2.88
N SER A 13 22.99 22.53 -3.59
CA SER A 13 22.74 23.92 -3.22
C SER A 13 22.47 24.77 -4.46
N GLY A 14 21.26 25.31 -4.57
CA GLY A 14 20.85 26.04 -5.77
C GLY A 14 20.88 25.12 -7.01
N GLU A 15 21.61 25.53 -8.03
CA GLU A 15 21.82 24.77 -9.27
C GLU A 15 23.03 23.83 -9.23
N ASN A 16 23.79 23.86 -8.11
CA ASN A 16 25.08 23.17 -8.00
C ASN A 16 24.98 21.87 -7.23
N ILE A 17 25.80 20.93 -7.64
CA ILE A 17 26.14 19.73 -6.89
C ILE A 17 27.63 19.78 -6.55
N ILE A 18 27.95 19.72 -5.27
CA ILE A 18 29.28 19.84 -4.74
C ILE A 18 29.64 18.54 -4.04
N LEU A 19 30.71 17.86 -4.49
CA LEU A 19 31.16 16.59 -3.94
C LEU A 19 32.55 16.77 -3.29
N SER A 20 32.76 16.17 -2.13
CA SER A 20 34.02 16.18 -1.41
C SER A 20 35.15 15.46 -2.17
N GLU A 21 36.37 15.58 -1.71
CA GLU A 21 37.47 14.70 -2.08
C GLU A 21 37.09 13.22 -1.82
N ALA A 22 37.52 12.31 -2.72
CA ALA A 22 37.21 10.88 -2.60
C ALA A 22 37.87 10.30 -1.35
N GLY A 23 37.04 9.72 -0.45
CA GLY A 23 37.50 9.17 0.83
C GLY A 23 37.79 10.20 1.94
N ALA A 24 37.78 11.48 1.63
CA ALA A 24 37.97 12.58 2.60
C ALA A 24 36.71 13.46 2.66
N TYR A 25 35.67 13.02 3.36
CA TYR A 25 34.30 13.55 3.32
C TYR A 25 34.13 14.99 3.82
N TYR A 26 35.13 15.53 4.52
CA TYR A 26 35.12 16.90 5.03
C TYR A 26 36.02 17.85 4.23
N ASN A 27 36.72 17.33 3.20
CA ASN A 27 37.57 18.14 2.35
C ASN A 27 36.84 18.51 1.05
N PHE A 28 36.62 19.82 0.87
CA PHE A 28 36.01 20.44 -0.30
C PHE A 28 36.96 21.40 -1.02
N TRP A 29 38.24 21.31 -0.74
CA TRP A 29 39.26 22.16 -1.31
C TRP A 29 40.23 21.36 -2.14
N GLN A 30 40.61 21.88 -3.31
CA GLN A 30 41.66 21.31 -4.14
C GLN A 30 43.01 21.30 -3.42
N GLN A 31 43.74 20.20 -3.56
CA GLN A 31 45.06 20.06 -2.93
C GLN A 31 46.15 20.91 -3.63
N SER A 32 46.01 21.13 -4.94
CA SER A 32 46.97 21.87 -5.75
C SER A 32 46.25 22.84 -6.69
N ALA A 33 46.77 24.06 -6.81
CA ALA A 33 46.30 25.02 -7.80
C ALA A 33 46.89 24.78 -9.21
N LEU A 34 47.90 23.91 -9.32
CA LEU A 34 48.61 23.67 -10.59
C LEU A 34 48.18 22.39 -11.30
N GLN A 35 47.62 21.44 -10.58
CA GLN A 35 47.24 20.14 -11.14
C GLN A 35 45.97 19.64 -10.46
N VAL A 36 44.98 19.27 -11.26
CA VAL A 36 43.75 18.60 -10.81
C VAL A 36 44.04 17.11 -10.73
N THR A 37 43.69 16.49 -9.62
CA THR A 37 43.80 15.04 -9.40
C THR A 37 42.45 14.38 -9.47
N ASP A 38 42.41 13.06 -9.76
CA ASP A 38 41.14 12.28 -9.83
C ASP A 38 40.37 12.31 -8.52
N ASN A 39 41.04 12.50 -7.39
CA ASN A 39 40.43 12.52 -6.07
C ASN A 39 39.90 13.90 -5.67
N ASP A 40 40.28 14.97 -6.34
CA ASP A 40 39.89 16.34 -5.95
C ASP A 40 38.39 16.54 -5.88
N PRO A 41 37.90 17.49 -5.07
CA PRO A 41 36.48 17.83 -4.99
C PRO A 41 35.91 18.23 -6.35
N ILE A 42 34.61 17.96 -6.51
CA ILE A 42 33.86 18.24 -7.75
C ILE A 42 32.78 19.27 -7.44
N ASP A 43 32.73 20.35 -8.23
CA ASP A 43 31.66 21.35 -8.22
C ASP A 43 31.12 21.50 -9.63
N LEU A 44 29.87 21.12 -9.84
CA LEU A 44 29.20 21.14 -11.13
C LEU A 44 27.84 21.81 -11.04
N THR A 45 27.50 22.56 -12.08
CA THR A 45 26.22 23.24 -12.22
C THR A 45 25.31 22.50 -13.18
N ALA A 46 24.06 22.35 -12.81
CA ALA A 46 23.02 21.83 -13.69
C ALA A 46 22.58 22.94 -14.67
N VAL A 47 23.00 22.83 -15.91
CA VAL A 47 22.69 23.83 -16.94
C VAL A 47 21.36 23.51 -17.63
N SER A 48 20.42 24.45 -17.56
CA SER A 48 19.15 24.40 -18.31
C SER A 48 18.79 25.79 -18.85
N ASN A 49 17.76 25.89 -19.67
CA ASN A 49 17.25 27.18 -20.15
C ASN A 49 16.53 27.97 -19.03
N ASP A 50 16.05 27.25 -18.00
CA ASP A 50 15.35 27.79 -16.87
C ASP A 50 16.16 27.57 -15.59
N VAL A 51 15.90 28.35 -14.53
CA VAL A 51 16.58 28.20 -13.25
C VAL A 51 16.29 26.81 -12.64
N ALA A 52 17.32 25.97 -12.56
CA ALA A 52 17.19 24.57 -12.13
C ALA A 52 17.60 24.40 -10.67
N VAL A 53 16.77 24.86 -9.73
CA VAL A 53 17.04 24.63 -8.30
C VAL A 53 16.92 23.15 -7.98
N LEU A 54 18.05 22.53 -7.64
CA LEU A 54 18.13 21.11 -7.29
C LEU A 54 17.59 20.86 -5.90
N ASN A 55 16.57 20.00 -5.78
CA ASN A 55 15.92 19.66 -4.52
C ASN A 55 16.35 18.30 -3.98
N TYR A 56 16.50 17.31 -4.86
CA TYR A 56 16.79 15.93 -4.49
C TYR A 56 17.84 15.31 -5.41
N ALA A 57 18.56 14.34 -4.86
CA ALA A 57 19.45 13.45 -5.58
C ALA A 57 19.23 12.00 -5.15
N LEU A 58 19.20 11.10 -6.11
CA LEU A 58 19.06 9.67 -5.90
C LEU A 58 20.11 8.91 -6.70
N GLN A 59 20.81 8.00 -6.03
CA GLN A 59 21.72 7.12 -6.73
C GLN A 59 20.93 6.04 -7.47
N GLN A 60 21.20 5.92 -8.75
CA GLN A 60 20.66 4.85 -9.59
C GLN A 60 21.79 4.19 -10.37
N GLN A 61 22.05 2.93 -10.08
CA GLN A 61 23.21 2.22 -10.61
C GLN A 61 24.52 3.01 -10.38
N ASP A 62 25.21 3.37 -11.45
CA ASP A 62 26.48 4.12 -11.42
C ASP A 62 26.32 5.62 -11.59
N GLU A 63 25.14 6.13 -11.68
CA GLU A 63 24.80 7.53 -11.89
C GLU A 63 24.04 8.13 -10.70
N LEU A 64 24.07 9.43 -10.60
CA LEU A 64 23.27 10.18 -9.66
C LEU A 64 22.20 10.96 -10.42
N VAL A 65 20.93 10.67 -10.16
CA VAL A 65 19.81 11.41 -10.74
C VAL A 65 19.49 12.59 -9.84
N LEU A 66 19.52 13.78 -10.44
CA LEU A 66 19.25 15.05 -9.77
C LEU A 66 17.90 15.58 -10.19
N PHE A 67 17.11 16.01 -9.22
CA PHE A 67 15.76 16.53 -9.44
C PHE A 67 15.69 18.00 -9.12
N SER A 68 15.25 18.79 -10.10
CA SER A 68 14.79 20.16 -9.90
C SER A 68 13.26 20.23 -10.07
N ASN A 69 12.70 21.40 -9.87
CA ASN A 69 11.26 21.61 -10.04
C ASN A 69 10.76 21.28 -11.46
N GLU A 70 11.54 21.62 -12.48
CA GLU A 70 11.10 21.53 -13.88
C GLU A 70 11.91 20.58 -14.74
N ASN A 71 13.11 20.19 -14.25
CA ASN A 71 14.03 19.36 -15.01
C ASN A 71 14.62 18.26 -14.14
N GLN A 72 14.97 17.16 -14.79
CA GLN A 72 15.73 16.06 -14.19
C GLN A 72 17.05 15.93 -14.91
N PHE A 73 18.12 15.77 -14.13
CA PHE A 73 19.48 15.66 -14.64
C PHE A 73 20.12 14.37 -14.15
N ARG A 74 21.18 13.96 -14.83
CA ARG A 74 22.07 12.91 -14.36
C ARG A 74 23.48 13.44 -14.19
N LEU A 75 24.12 13.04 -13.11
CA LEU A 75 25.56 13.18 -12.91
C LEU A 75 26.20 11.84 -13.23
N TYR A 76 27.11 11.82 -14.16
CA TYR A 76 27.74 10.62 -14.69
C TYR A 76 29.17 10.88 -15.13
N SER A 77 29.95 9.84 -15.35
CA SER A 77 31.18 9.86 -16.12
C SER A 77 31.03 9.03 -17.40
N GLY A 78 31.90 9.22 -18.36
CA GLY A 78 31.91 8.40 -19.59
C GLY A 78 32.08 6.91 -19.29
N ASP A 79 31.70 6.06 -20.25
CA ASP A 79 31.82 4.60 -20.10
C ASP A 79 33.30 4.19 -19.93
N ASN A 80 33.55 3.32 -18.92
CA ASN A 80 34.88 2.83 -18.54
C ASN A 80 35.89 3.92 -18.14
N VAL A 81 35.41 5.09 -17.71
CA VAL A 81 36.25 6.19 -17.25
C VAL A 81 36.06 6.38 -15.75
N THR A 82 37.16 6.60 -15.03
CA THR A 82 37.13 6.91 -13.60
C THR A 82 36.35 8.21 -13.38
N PHE A 83 35.48 8.21 -12.38
CA PHE A 83 34.71 9.38 -12.00
C PHE A 83 35.65 10.38 -11.27
N SER A 84 35.96 11.46 -11.95
CA SER A 84 36.91 12.50 -11.51
C SER A 84 36.39 13.90 -11.84
N PRO A 85 36.99 14.98 -11.34
CA PRO A 85 36.60 16.35 -11.68
C PRO A 85 36.63 16.63 -13.20
N GLU A 86 37.53 16.00 -13.95
CA GLU A 86 37.71 16.21 -15.38
C GLU A 86 36.68 15.41 -16.21
N THR A 87 36.20 14.29 -15.69
CA THR A 87 35.34 13.35 -16.41
C THR A 87 33.86 13.42 -16.01
N ALA A 88 33.58 14.00 -14.83
CA ALA A 88 32.25 14.17 -14.33
C ALA A 88 31.46 15.20 -15.18
N SER A 89 30.24 14.84 -15.54
CA SER A 89 29.36 15.68 -16.34
C SER A 89 27.92 15.63 -15.84
N VAL A 90 27.24 16.78 -15.94
CA VAL A 90 25.81 16.87 -15.66
C VAL A 90 25.04 17.01 -16.97
N GLY A 91 24.14 16.09 -17.23
CA GLY A 91 23.30 16.12 -18.43
C GLY A 91 21.81 16.07 -18.11
N ARG A 92 20.98 16.81 -18.84
CA ARG A 92 19.54 16.79 -18.67
C ARG A 92 18.95 15.49 -19.22
N ILE A 93 18.06 14.83 -18.46
CA ILE A 93 17.37 13.60 -18.82
C ILE A 93 15.97 13.93 -19.37
N SER A 94 15.21 14.78 -18.64
CA SER A 94 13.84 15.11 -18.96
C SER A 94 13.48 16.52 -18.48
N SER A 95 12.37 17.05 -18.99
CA SER A 95 11.81 18.34 -18.61
C SER A 95 10.36 18.13 -18.17
N ILE A 96 10.19 17.56 -16.97
CA ILE A 96 8.89 17.30 -16.36
C ILE A 96 8.81 18.07 -15.07
N THR A 97 7.75 18.87 -14.93
CA THR A 97 7.49 19.64 -13.70
C THR A 97 7.05 18.70 -12.60
N MET A 98 7.89 18.51 -11.56
CA MET A 98 7.55 17.66 -10.43
C MET A 98 7.06 18.47 -9.23
N GLU A 99 6.37 17.80 -8.31
CA GLU A 99 6.07 18.37 -6.99
C GLU A 99 7.32 18.37 -6.12
N SER A 100 7.93 19.54 -5.94
CA SER A 100 9.24 19.71 -5.31
C SER A 100 9.27 19.46 -3.79
N ASN A 101 8.11 19.38 -3.14
CA ASN A 101 7.99 19.11 -1.71
C ASN A 101 8.06 17.61 -1.37
N VAL A 102 8.03 16.74 -2.37
CA VAL A 102 8.02 15.29 -2.17
C VAL A 102 9.29 14.67 -2.72
N LYS A 103 9.99 13.93 -1.89
CA LYS A 103 11.20 13.21 -2.29
C LYS A 103 10.86 12.07 -3.25
N PRO A 104 11.46 12.02 -4.44
CA PRO A 104 11.35 10.89 -5.35
C PRO A 104 11.81 9.58 -4.68
N GLN A 105 11.23 8.46 -5.08
CA GLN A 105 11.52 7.16 -4.49
C GLN A 105 12.05 6.18 -5.54
N GLN A 106 13.00 5.35 -5.11
CA GLN A 106 13.52 4.27 -5.95
C GLN A 106 12.73 2.99 -5.71
N VAL A 107 12.15 2.45 -6.78
CA VAL A 107 11.31 1.23 -6.78
C VAL A 107 11.94 0.24 -7.76
N GLY A 108 12.73 -0.69 -7.26
CA GLY A 108 13.51 -1.59 -8.11
C GLY A 108 14.44 -0.82 -9.05
N PRO A 109 14.36 -1.04 -10.39
CA PRO A 109 15.16 -0.34 -11.37
C PRO A 109 14.62 1.05 -11.73
N GLN A 110 13.46 1.44 -11.21
CA GLN A 110 12.76 2.68 -11.55
C GLN A 110 12.92 3.73 -10.45
N VAL A 111 12.89 4.99 -10.85
CA VAL A 111 12.70 6.12 -9.95
C VAL A 111 11.32 6.71 -10.19
N ILE A 112 10.53 6.81 -9.14
CA ILE A 112 9.15 7.32 -9.16
C ILE A 112 9.14 8.70 -8.51
N PHE A 113 8.47 9.65 -9.16
CA PHE A 113 8.31 11.01 -8.68
C PHE A 113 6.91 11.55 -9.01
N PRO A 114 6.33 12.42 -8.15
CA PRO A 114 5.00 12.96 -8.35
C PRO A 114 5.00 14.16 -9.30
N VAL A 115 3.98 14.21 -10.13
CA VAL A 115 3.71 15.29 -11.08
C VAL A 115 2.28 15.78 -10.90
N LYS A 116 2.09 17.08 -10.86
CA LYS A 116 0.75 17.66 -10.73
C LYS A 116 0.01 17.63 -12.05
N GLU A 117 -1.12 16.94 -12.08
CA GLU A 117 -2.00 16.80 -13.24
C GLU A 117 -3.40 17.41 -12.94
N GLY A 118 -3.48 18.74 -12.94
CA GLY A 118 -4.71 19.46 -12.60
C GLY A 118 -5.11 19.31 -11.13
N ASP A 119 -6.23 18.65 -10.86
CA ASP A 119 -6.72 18.36 -9.51
C ASP A 119 -6.26 16.99 -8.96
N TYR A 120 -5.40 16.31 -9.71
CA TYR A 120 -4.87 14.99 -9.36
C TYR A 120 -3.35 14.98 -9.45
N THR A 121 -2.74 13.95 -8.89
CA THR A 121 -1.31 13.69 -9.00
C THR A 121 -1.08 12.48 -9.87
N GLY A 122 -0.25 12.67 -10.91
CA GLY A 122 0.34 11.59 -11.69
C GLY A 122 1.66 11.14 -11.05
N LEU A 123 1.91 9.84 -11.03
CA LEU A 123 3.20 9.30 -10.66
C LEU A 123 3.97 8.91 -11.92
N HIS A 124 5.04 9.64 -12.17
CA HIS A 124 5.92 9.43 -13.30
C HIS A 124 7.14 8.60 -12.87
N THR A 125 7.66 7.84 -13.80
CA THR A 125 8.85 7.03 -13.58
C THR A 125 9.81 7.16 -14.75
N PHE A 126 11.11 7.05 -14.49
CA PHE A 126 12.06 6.69 -15.52
C PHE A 126 12.74 5.38 -15.23
N ILE A 127 13.05 4.71 -16.34
CA ILE A 127 13.87 3.52 -16.37
C ILE A 127 15.16 3.92 -17.06
N THR A 128 16.28 3.74 -16.40
CA THR A 128 17.57 3.75 -17.10
C THR A 128 17.71 2.45 -17.86
N THR A 129 17.61 2.53 -19.16
CA THR A 129 17.91 1.39 -20.06
C THR A 129 19.40 1.29 -20.30
N ASP A 130 19.86 0.08 -20.57
CA ASP A 130 21.26 -0.28 -20.80
C ASP A 130 22.03 0.68 -21.73
N ARG A 131 23.28 0.95 -21.41
CA ARG A 131 24.19 1.93 -22.01
C ARG A 131 24.67 1.64 -23.45
N THR A 132 24.10 0.68 -24.15
CA THR A 132 24.71 0.18 -25.41
C THR A 132 24.54 1.05 -26.63
N VAL A 133 23.76 2.12 -26.60
CA VAL A 133 23.63 3.08 -27.70
C VAL A 133 23.54 4.49 -27.15
N GLY A 134 24.56 5.29 -27.41
CA GLY A 134 24.73 6.65 -26.91
C GLY A 134 23.47 7.51 -26.92
N ILE A 135 23.26 8.24 -25.82
CA ILE A 135 22.13 9.11 -25.53
C ILE A 135 20.85 8.33 -25.20
N ASN A 136 20.83 7.64 -24.09
CA ASN A 136 19.57 7.19 -23.50
C ASN A 136 18.90 8.34 -22.75
N LEU A 137 18.05 9.05 -23.47
CA LEU A 137 16.96 9.82 -22.84
C LEU A 137 16.15 8.83 -22.02
N GLY A 138 16.11 9.02 -20.71
CA GLY A 138 15.33 8.16 -19.83
C GLY A 138 13.90 8.04 -20.36
N GLN A 139 13.47 6.82 -20.64
CA GLN A 139 12.07 6.60 -21.03
C GLN A 139 11.22 6.90 -19.80
N THR A 140 10.41 7.92 -19.92
CA THR A 140 9.42 8.26 -18.89
C THR A 140 8.12 7.51 -19.18
N ALA A 141 7.56 6.91 -18.13
CA ALA A 141 6.24 6.30 -18.20
C ALA A 141 5.40 6.83 -17.03
N VAL A 142 4.08 6.81 -17.20
CA VAL A 142 3.15 7.23 -16.16
C VAL A 142 2.54 5.96 -15.55
N ILE A 143 2.84 5.68 -14.29
CA ILE A 143 2.31 4.48 -13.62
C ILE A 143 0.84 4.65 -13.20
N THR A 144 0.35 5.87 -13.12
CA THR A 144 -1.06 6.21 -12.88
C THR A 144 -1.89 6.36 -14.15
N GLU A 145 -1.33 6.08 -15.34
CA GLU A 145 -2.04 6.26 -16.63
C GLU A 145 -3.37 5.49 -16.70
N THR A 146 -3.43 4.31 -16.10
CA THR A 146 -4.67 3.50 -16.02
C THR A 146 -5.69 4.05 -15.03
N VAL A 147 -5.24 4.87 -14.08
CA VAL A 147 -6.05 5.46 -13.00
C VAL A 147 -5.76 6.96 -12.80
N PRO A 148 -5.92 7.79 -13.84
CA PRO A 148 -5.42 9.17 -13.84
C PRO A 148 -6.13 10.10 -12.85
N LYS A 149 -7.28 9.69 -12.31
CA LYS A 149 -8.07 10.45 -11.32
C LYS A 149 -8.15 9.76 -9.97
N TYR A 150 -7.10 9.03 -9.60
CA TYR A 150 -7.12 8.20 -8.40
C TYR A 150 -6.51 8.92 -7.20
N ILE A 151 -5.34 9.52 -7.38
CA ILE A 151 -4.60 10.18 -6.31
C ILE A 151 -4.93 11.68 -6.37
N PRO A 152 -5.51 12.29 -5.31
CA PRO A 152 -5.72 13.73 -5.25
C PRO A 152 -4.42 14.52 -5.34
N LYS A 153 -4.51 15.78 -5.71
CA LYS A 153 -3.37 16.72 -5.71
C LYS A 153 -2.81 16.91 -4.30
N ASN A 154 -1.72 17.65 -4.20
CA ASN A 154 -1.03 18.01 -2.95
C ASN A 154 -0.51 16.77 -2.20
N ILE A 155 0.21 15.91 -2.90
CA ILE A 155 0.95 14.82 -2.25
C ILE A 155 1.88 15.40 -1.19
N ASP A 156 1.92 14.76 -0.03
CA ASP A 156 2.78 15.12 1.09
C ASP A 156 3.99 14.20 1.21
N SER A 157 3.81 12.91 1.00
CA SER A 157 4.89 11.94 1.08
C SER A 157 4.70 10.73 0.17
N LEU A 158 5.82 10.14 -0.21
CA LEU A 158 5.91 8.83 -0.85
C LEU A 158 6.80 7.94 0.02
N ALA A 159 6.32 6.74 0.34
CA ALA A 159 7.06 5.75 1.10
C ALA A 159 7.14 4.43 0.31
N VAL A 160 8.27 3.72 0.41
CA VAL A 160 8.51 2.47 -0.33
C VAL A 160 8.99 1.37 0.59
N SER A 161 8.27 0.25 0.60
CA SER A 161 8.80 -1.03 1.10
C SER A 161 9.41 -1.80 -0.07
N ARG A 162 10.73 -1.97 -0.01
CA ARG A 162 11.46 -2.75 -1.02
C ARG A 162 11.25 -4.25 -0.85
N THR A 163 11.06 -4.69 0.39
CA THR A 163 10.88 -6.10 0.74
C THR A 163 9.50 -6.59 0.31
N ASP A 164 8.45 -5.82 0.60
CA ASP A 164 7.07 -6.22 0.35
C ASP A 164 6.53 -5.68 -0.97
N GLN A 165 7.33 -4.88 -1.68
CA GLN A 165 7.01 -4.33 -3.00
C GLN A 165 5.77 -3.42 -3.00
N TYR A 166 5.70 -2.52 -2.02
CA TYR A 166 4.70 -1.46 -1.92
C TYR A 166 5.31 -0.08 -2.11
N LEU A 167 4.60 0.78 -2.86
CA LEU A 167 4.74 2.22 -2.82
C LEU A 167 3.45 2.79 -2.23
N ILE A 168 3.57 3.68 -1.26
CA ILE A 168 2.45 4.35 -0.62
C ILE A 168 2.55 5.84 -0.88
N ALA A 169 1.43 6.45 -1.26
CA ALA A 169 1.29 7.89 -1.42
C ALA A 169 0.26 8.43 -0.41
N LEU A 170 0.62 9.51 0.26
CA LEU A 170 -0.24 10.28 1.16
C LEU A 170 -0.50 11.66 0.56
N SER A 171 -1.77 12.06 0.49
CA SER A 171 -2.19 13.38 0.01
C SER A 171 -2.77 14.22 1.15
N LYS A 172 -2.45 15.52 1.17
CA LYS A 172 -3.06 16.50 2.10
C LYS A 172 -4.54 16.73 1.85
N ASP A 173 -4.99 16.55 0.60
CA ASP A 173 -6.38 16.76 0.21
C ASP A 173 -7.27 15.56 0.57
N ASP A 174 -6.68 14.41 0.92
CA ASP A 174 -7.38 13.20 1.38
C ASP A 174 -6.59 12.57 2.54
N PRO A 175 -6.52 13.25 3.70
CA PRO A 175 -5.62 12.88 4.79
C PRO A 175 -6.06 11.63 5.57
N ASP A 176 -7.26 11.13 5.33
CA ASP A 176 -7.80 9.90 5.92
C ASP A 176 -7.56 8.66 5.04
N ALA A 177 -6.73 8.78 4.00
CA ALA A 177 -6.46 7.70 3.08
C ALA A 177 -4.98 7.52 2.72
N LEU A 178 -4.60 6.29 2.45
CA LEU A 178 -3.34 5.89 1.83
C LEU A 178 -3.61 5.28 0.45
N TYR A 179 -2.89 5.75 -0.55
CA TYR A 179 -2.93 5.22 -1.91
C TYR A 179 -1.76 4.27 -2.10
N ILE A 180 -2.04 3.02 -2.35
CA ILE A 180 -1.06 1.95 -2.35
C ILE A 180 -0.91 1.40 -3.75
N TYR A 181 0.31 1.41 -4.25
CA TYR A 181 0.72 0.75 -5.47
C TYR A 181 1.52 -0.49 -5.11
N GLN A 182 0.97 -1.65 -5.41
CA GLN A 182 1.65 -2.93 -5.26
C GLN A 182 2.20 -3.36 -6.60
N PHE A 183 3.47 -3.75 -6.64
CA PHE A 183 4.16 -4.16 -7.86
C PHE A 183 4.87 -5.50 -7.67
N PHE A 184 5.06 -6.21 -8.76
CA PHE A 184 5.83 -7.45 -8.76
C PHE A 184 6.76 -7.48 -9.98
N TRP A 185 8.06 -7.51 -9.69
CA TRP A 185 9.10 -7.62 -10.69
C TRP A 185 9.64 -9.03 -10.75
N GLU A 186 9.72 -9.59 -11.94
CA GLU A 186 10.31 -10.90 -12.19
C GLU A 186 11.55 -10.75 -13.07
N ALA A 187 12.64 -11.41 -12.66
CA ALA A 187 13.83 -11.52 -13.48
C ALA A 187 13.65 -12.66 -14.48
N SER A 188 13.60 -12.37 -15.76
CA SER A 188 13.46 -13.34 -16.83
C SER A 188 14.43 -13.00 -17.97
N GLY A 189 15.29 -13.93 -18.35
CA GLY A 189 16.21 -13.75 -19.49
C GLY A 189 17.21 -12.61 -19.34
N GLY A 190 17.60 -12.25 -18.12
CA GLY A 190 18.54 -11.15 -17.83
C GLY A 190 17.91 -9.75 -17.78
N SER A 191 16.60 -9.64 -17.96
CA SER A 191 15.86 -8.39 -17.78
C SER A 191 14.83 -8.47 -16.64
N LEU A 192 14.60 -7.35 -15.95
CA LEU A 192 13.53 -7.20 -14.97
C LEU A 192 12.26 -6.75 -15.68
N THR A 193 11.20 -7.55 -15.58
CA THR A 193 9.90 -7.24 -16.15
C THR A 193 8.86 -7.06 -15.06
N ASN A 194 8.08 -5.98 -15.10
CA ASN A 194 6.94 -5.81 -14.23
C ASN A 194 5.82 -6.75 -14.69
N ARG A 195 5.56 -7.80 -13.92
CA ARG A 195 4.55 -8.83 -14.23
C ARG A 195 3.17 -8.46 -13.76
N GLN A 196 3.11 -7.77 -12.64
CA GLN A 196 1.84 -7.39 -12.03
C GLN A 196 1.98 -6.07 -11.30
N ASN A 197 0.98 -5.24 -11.46
CA ASN A 197 0.80 -4.05 -10.65
C ASN A 197 -0.68 -3.86 -10.31
N ALA A 198 -0.95 -3.27 -9.17
CA ALA A 198 -2.30 -2.99 -8.71
C ALA A 198 -2.33 -1.76 -7.82
N TRP A 199 -3.40 -0.98 -7.93
CA TRP A 199 -3.70 0.12 -7.06
C TRP A 199 -4.78 -0.27 -6.06
N SER A 200 -4.61 0.13 -4.80
CA SER A 200 -5.60 0.00 -3.75
C SER A 200 -5.63 1.26 -2.89
N LYS A 201 -6.73 1.48 -2.20
CA LYS A 201 -6.92 2.60 -1.27
C LYS A 201 -7.27 2.05 0.11
N TRP A 202 -6.51 2.44 1.12
CA TRP A 202 -6.85 2.20 2.51
C TRP A 202 -7.43 3.48 3.09
N THR A 203 -8.64 3.40 3.61
CA THR A 203 -9.33 4.55 4.21
C THR A 203 -9.47 4.36 5.72
N PHE A 204 -9.22 5.44 6.44
CA PHE A 204 -9.24 5.47 7.91
C PHE A 204 -10.18 6.60 8.38
N PRO A 205 -11.50 6.38 8.37
CA PRO A 205 -12.48 7.44 8.55
C PRO A 205 -12.42 8.14 9.92
N ASN A 206 -11.65 7.61 10.86
CA ASN A 206 -11.58 8.10 12.24
C ASN A 206 -10.32 8.92 12.53
N LYS A 207 -9.42 9.07 11.57
CA LYS A 207 -8.13 9.74 11.76
C LYS A 207 -7.67 10.48 10.51
N SER A 208 -6.80 11.45 10.71
CA SER A 208 -6.06 12.10 9.63
C SER A 208 -4.58 11.74 9.73
N LEU A 209 -4.00 11.28 8.63
CA LEU A 209 -2.59 10.90 8.54
C LEU A 209 -1.74 12.12 8.18
N TYR A 210 -0.64 12.30 8.87
CA TYR A 210 0.30 13.39 8.68
C TYR A 210 1.63 12.94 8.11
N TRP A 211 1.96 11.67 8.31
CA TRP A 211 3.20 11.09 7.83
C TRP A 211 3.06 9.57 7.75
N ALA A 212 3.71 8.98 6.77
CA ALA A 212 3.80 7.55 6.60
C ALA A 212 5.15 7.18 6.00
N ASP A 213 5.86 6.21 6.58
CA ASP A 213 7.09 5.67 6.04
C ASP A 213 7.34 4.23 6.50
N PHE A 214 8.17 3.50 5.76
CA PHE A 214 8.55 2.15 6.09
C PHE A 214 9.87 2.10 6.84
N VAL A 215 9.86 1.38 7.96
CA VAL A 215 11.07 1.02 8.71
C VAL A 215 11.07 -0.50 8.89
N GLU A 216 12.09 -1.16 8.37
CA GLU A 216 12.26 -2.62 8.48
C GLU A 216 11.03 -3.45 8.08
N GLY A 217 10.32 -3.04 7.01
CA GLY A 217 9.12 -3.72 6.51
C GLY A 217 7.82 -3.37 7.25
N THR A 218 7.88 -2.63 8.34
CA THR A 218 6.70 -2.13 9.05
C THR A 218 6.38 -0.72 8.58
N LEU A 219 5.12 -0.46 8.27
CA LEU A 219 4.64 0.88 7.94
C LEU A 219 4.32 1.63 9.24
N TYR A 220 5.04 2.71 9.47
CA TYR A 220 4.74 3.63 10.57
C TYR A 220 3.97 4.83 10.05
N THR A 221 2.93 5.22 10.78
CA THR A 221 2.11 6.39 10.45
C THR A 221 1.98 7.29 11.68
N VAL A 222 2.02 8.60 11.44
CA VAL A 222 1.63 9.59 12.46
C VAL A 222 0.20 9.99 12.16
N ALA A 223 -0.70 9.62 13.06
CA ALA A 223 -2.13 9.84 12.93
C ALA A 223 -2.64 10.85 13.98
N LYS A 224 -3.49 11.77 13.52
CA LYS A 224 -4.22 12.71 14.35
C LYS A 224 -5.63 12.21 14.56
N TYR A 225 -6.05 12.17 15.80
CA TYR A 225 -7.42 11.88 16.23
C TYR A 225 -8.03 13.09 16.94
N THR A 226 -9.33 13.26 16.78
CA THR A 226 -10.12 14.18 17.63
C THR A 226 -10.94 13.35 18.59
N GLU A 227 -10.42 13.17 19.80
CA GLU A 227 -10.99 12.33 20.85
C GLU A 227 -11.56 13.21 21.96
N ASN A 228 -12.84 13.06 22.27
CA ASN A 228 -13.53 13.84 23.32
C ASN A 228 -13.22 15.36 23.23
N SER A 229 -13.33 15.93 22.02
CA SER A 229 -13.03 17.35 21.70
C SER A 229 -11.56 17.76 21.89
N GLN A 230 -10.67 16.83 22.11
CA GLN A 230 -9.23 17.06 22.19
C GLN A 230 -8.50 16.46 20.99
N THR A 231 -7.52 17.17 20.46
CA THR A 231 -6.65 16.63 19.42
C THR A 231 -5.53 15.82 20.07
N ARG A 232 -5.36 14.59 19.60
CA ARG A 232 -4.27 13.69 20.01
C ARG A 232 -3.54 13.17 18.79
N TYR A 233 -2.24 12.93 18.95
CA TYR A 233 -1.39 12.35 17.91
C TYR A 233 -0.85 11.03 18.41
N TYR A 234 -0.92 10.03 17.53
CA TYR A 234 -0.41 8.68 17.80
C TYR A 234 0.59 8.29 16.72
N LEU A 235 1.66 7.62 17.14
CA LEU A 235 2.51 6.87 16.26
C LEU A 235 1.95 5.44 16.19
N GLU A 236 1.55 5.02 15.01
CA GLU A 236 0.97 3.71 14.78
C GLU A 236 1.87 2.86 13.90
N ALA A 237 1.95 1.58 14.18
CA ALA A 237 2.67 0.60 13.36
C ALA A 237 1.66 -0.31 12.66
N ILE A 238 1.74 -0.38 11.33
CA ILE A 238 0.90 -1.24 10.50
C ILE A 238 1.80 -2.32 9.90
N ASN A 239 1.54 -3.56 10.23
CA ASN A 239 2.23 -4.67 9.60
C ASN A 239 1.65 -4.88 8.20
N ALA A 240 2.35 -4.39 7.18
CA ALA A 240 1.98 -4.54 5.77
C ALA A 240 2.61 -5.79 5.14
N SER A 241 3.49 -6.49 5.85
CA SER A 241 4.14 -7.68 5.33
C SER A 241 3.13 -8.82 5.14
N ARG A 242 3.40 -9.67 4.16
CA ARG A 242 2.59 -10.88 3.95
C ARG A 242 2.73 -11.77 5.18
N PRO A 243 1.62 -12.16 5.82
CA PRO A 243 1.71 -13.08 6.96
C PRO A 243 2.32 -14.41 6.52
N PRO A 244 3.02 -15.11 7.41
CA PRO A 244 3.45 -16.48 7.15
C PRO A 244 2.24 -17.33 6.76
N GLN A 245 2.44 -18.25 5.83
CA GLN A 245 1.39 -18.99 5.12
C GLN A 245 0.48 -19.86 6.03
N GLU A 246 0.84 -20.06 7.28
CA GLU A 246 0.18 -20.99 8.21
C GLU A 246 -0.31 -20.38 9.51
N SER A 247 -0.41 -19.05 9.61
CA SER A 247 -0.90 -18.43 10.84
C SER A 247 -2.43 -18.52 10.94
N LYS A 248 -2.93 -19.57 11.57
CA LYS A 248 -4.35 -19.71 11.98
C LYS A 248 -4.78 -18.60 12.95
N ASP A 249 -3.82 -17.85 13.47
CA ASP A 249 -3.95 -16.88 14.54
C ASP A 249 -3.96 -15.44 14.05
N LEU A 250 -3.94 -15.22 12.75
CA LEU A 250 -3.98 -13.87 12.19
C LEU A 250 -5.39 -13.31 12.29
N PHE A 251 -5.53 -12.24 13.06
CA PHE A 251 -6.75 -11.45 13.15
C PHE A 251 -6.49 -10.09 12.51
N LEU A 252 -7.31 -9.74 11.55
CA LEU A 252 -7.23 -8.47 10.83
C LEU A 252 -8.14 -7.45 11.53
N LEU A 253 -7.53 -6.58 12.34
CA LEU A 253 -8.22 -5.56 13.11
C LEU A 253 -7.43 -4.27 13.08
N ASP A 254 -8.14 -3.15 13.02
CA ASP A 254 -7.56 -1.82 13.22
C ASP A 254 -7.42 -1.52 14.72
N ARG A 255 -6.45 -0.67 15.08
CA ARG A 255 -6.14 -0.28 16.47
C ARG A 255 -6.03 -1.50 17.39
N GLN A 256 -5.36 -2.53 16.92
CA GLN A 256 -5.22 -3.78 17.66
C GLN A 256 -4.38 -3.58 18.91
N LEU A 257 -4.92 -4.02 20.04
CA LEU A 257 -4.25 -4.06 21.34
C LEU A 257 -4.24 -5.49 21.84
N ALA A 258 -3.15 -5.91 22.48
CA ALA A 258 -3.02 -7.20 23.13
C ALA A 258 -2.71 -7.02 24.61
N GLU A 259 -3.18 -7.93 25.45
CA GLU A 259 -2.97 -7.90 26.91
C GLU A 259 -1.51 -8.21 27.28
N SER A 260 -0.86 -9.09 26.56
CA SER A 260 0.54 -9.44 26.79
C SER A 260 1.41 -9.01 25.63
N VAL A 261 2.40 -8.20 25.96
CA VAL A 261 3.45 -7.78 25.05
C VAL A 261 4.43 -8.95 24.87
N GLU A 262 4.19 -9.83 23.92
CA GLU A 262 5.24 -10.70 23.35
C GLU A 262 5.84 -10.09 22.08
N THR A 263 5.71 -8.78 21.88
CA THR A 263 6.33 -8.07 20.77
C THR A 263 7.21 -6.96 21.34
N ASP A 264 8.41 -6.82 20.79
CA ASP A 264 9.46 -5.85 21.16
C ASP A 264 9.09 -4.36 21.03
N VAL A 265 7.83 -4.06 20.89
CA VAL A 265 7.33 -2.67 20.90
C VAL A 265 6.98 -2.33 22.35
N ALA A 266 7.81 -1.51 22.98
CA ALA A 266 7.56 -0.94 24.29
C ALA A 266 6.23 -0.18 24.26
N VAL A 267 5.17 -0.80 24.79
CA VAL A 267 3.92 -0.11 25.12
C VAL A 267 4.26 0.86 26.24
N SER A 268 4.25 2.15 25.95
CA SER A 268 4.48 3.19 26.93
C SER A 268 3.52 2.99 28.11
N ALA A 269 4.04 3.08 29.32
CA ALA A 269 3.24 2.98 30.55
C ALA A 269 2.05 3.95 30.47
N GLY A 270 0.82 3.43 30.39
CA GLY A 270 -0.42 4.19 30.19
C GLY A 270 -1.29 3.74 29.01
N ASN A 271 -0.76 2.91 28.09
CA ASN A 271 -1.50 2.39 26.94
C ASN A 271 -2.01 0.95 27.19
N VAL A 272 -2.50 0.65 28.37
CA VAL A 272 -2.95 -0.69 28.73
C VAL A 272 -4.47 -0.72 28.80
N VAL A 273 -5.06 -1.73 28.18
CA VAL A 273 -6.49 -2.04 28.35
C VAL A 273 -6.69 -2.64 29.75
N THR A 274 -7.64 -2.12 30.50
CA THR A 274 -7.96 -2.64 31.82
C THR A 274 -9.34 -3.29 31.85
N PHE A 275 -9.46 -4.37 32.65
CA PHE A 275 -10.68 -5.14 32.81
C PHE A 275 -11.15 -5.09 34.26
N ALA A 276 -12.42 -4.82 34.47
CA ALA A 276 -13.05 -4.85 35.76
C ALA A 276 -14.28 -5.77 35.72
N TYR A 277 -14.22 -6.91 36.41
CA TYR A 277 -15.34 -7.84 36.49
C TYR A 277 -16.23 -7.55 37.66
N SER A 278 -17.54 -7.62 37.45
CA SER A 278 -18.56 -7.45 38.50
C SER A 278 -19.31 -8.76 38.69
N ASN A 279 -19.14 -9.37 39.88
CA ASN A 279 -19.88 -10.57 40.27
C ASN A 279 -21.41 -10.34 40.37
N LEU A 280 -21.84 -9.10 40.61
CA LEU A 280 -23.26 -8.76 40.75
C LEU A 280 -24.00 -8.82 39.42
N THR A 281 -23.35 -8.37 38.35
CA THR A 281 -23.94 -8.33 37.01
C THR A 281 -23.45 -9.46 36.13
N ASN A 282 -22.46 -10.23 36.57
CA ASN A 282 -21.73 -11.22 35.75
C ASN A 282 -21.21 -10.64 34.42
N LYS A 283 -20.77 -9.38 34.44
CA LYS A 283 -20.26 -8.66 33.26
C LYS A 283 -18.89 -8.06 33.55
N THR A 284 -18.11 -7.95 32.49
CA THR A 284 -16.79 -7.30 32.50
C THR A 284 -16.88 -5.94 31.83
N THR A 285 -16.37 -4.92 32.53
CA THR A 285 -16.16 -3.58 32.00
C THR A 285 -14.73 -3.47 31.47
N VAL A 286 -14.61 -2.97 30.26
CA VAL A 286 -13.34 -2.75 29.55
C VAL A 286 -13.06 -1.27 29.50
N THR A 287 -11.85 -0.85 29.87
CA THR A 287 -11.40 0.53 29.72
C THR A 287 -10.24 0.59 28.74
N LEU A 288 -10.41 1.35 27.66
CA LEU A 288 -9.43 1.57 26.61
C LEU A 288 -8.47 2.71 27.00
N PRO A 289 -7.24 2.72 26.48
CA PRO A 289 -6.30 3.82 26.71
C PRO A 289 -6.64 5.07 25.86
N TYR A 290 -7.67 5.02 25.02
CA TYR A 290 -8.12 6.09 24.15
C TYR A 290 -9.65 6.20 24.11
N TYR A 291 -10.16 7.32 23.62
CA TYR A 291 -11.58 7.51 23.36
C TYR A 291 -11.94 7.10 21.93
N THR A 292 -13.12 6.50 21.79
CA THR A 292 -13.68 6.21 20.45
C THR A 292 -14.00 7.50 19.72
N VAL A 293 -13.71 7.56 18.42
CA VAL A 293 -14.00 8.75 17.58
C VAL A 293 -15.39 8.68 17.00
N ASN A 294 -15.74 7.51 16.45
CA ASN A 294 -17.07 7.21 15.91
C ASN A 294 -17.65 5.99 16.64
N GLU A 295 -18.91 5.67 16.35
CA GLU A 295 -19.45 4.38 16.75
C GLU A 295 -18.60 3.29 16.11
N SER A 296 -17.89 2.53 16.92
CA SER A 296 -16.94 1.52 16.49
C SER A 296 -17.41 0.14 16.90
N GLN A 297 -17.26 -0.83 15.99
CA GLN A 297 -17.49 -2.24 16.33
C GLN A 297 -16.19 -2.84 16.84
N PHE A 298 -16.09 -2.93 18.15
CA PHE A 298 -14.99 -3.60 18.81
C PHE A 298 -15.17 -5.11 18.83
N VAL A 299 -14.08 -5.80 18.64
CA VAL A 299 -14.01 -7.24 18.77
C VAL A 299 -13.02 -7.59 19.86
N ILE A 300 -13.46 -8.42 20.77
CA ILE A 300 -12.64 -9.00 21.83
C ILE A 300 -12.50 -10.48 21.53
N ILE A 301 -11.28 -10.95 21.37
CA ILE A 301 -10.98 -12.33 21.06
C ILE A 301 -10.27 -12.97 22.23
N LYS A 302 -10.91 -13.91 22.89
CA LYS A 302 -10.29 -14.75 23.92
C LYS A 302 -9.60 -15.93 23.26
N LYS A 303 -8.35 -16.20 23.65
CA LYS A 303 -7.57 -17.31 23.14
C LYS A 303 -7.39 -18.37 24.24
N ASN A 304 -7.71 -19.61 23.93
CA ASN A 304 -7.19 -20.75 24.66
C ASN A 304 -6.16 -21.45 23.77
N LYS A 305 -4.97 -21.61 24.31
CA LYS A 305 -3.88 -22.28 23.62
C LYS A 305 -3.78 -23.75 24.06
N ASN A 306 -3.43 -24.64 23.14
CA ASN A 306 -3.09 -26.03 23.44
C ASN A 306 -1.62 -26.15 23.93
N ASP A 307 -1.18 -27.35 24.26
CA ASP A 307 0.19 -27.64 24.72
C ASP A 307 1.26 -27.31 23.67
N ALA A 308 0.89 -27.22 22.39
CA ALA A 308 1.74 -26.79 21.28
C ALA A 308 1.71 -25.27 21.06
N ASN A 309 1.10 -24.51 21.95
CA ASN A 309 0.92 -23.05 21.87
C ASN A 309 0.05 -22.56 20.68
N GLU A 310 -0.72 -23.46 20.06
CA GLU A 310 -1.67 -23.12 19.01
C GLU A 310 -3.03 -22.74 19.60
N ILE A 311 -3.76 -21.83 18.93
CA ILE A 311 -5.11 -21.47 19.37
C ILE A 311 -6.07 -22.60 19.06
N GLU A 312 -6.48 -23.31 20.11
CA GLU A 312 -7.44 -24.39 20.02
C GLU A 312 -8.89 -23.87 20.04
N LYS A 313 -9.12 -22.82 20.84
CA LYS A 313 -10.45 -22.22 21.02
C LYS A 313 -10.38 -20.71 21.03
N ARG A 314 -11.35 -20.07 20.42
CA ARG A 314 -11.54 -18.63 20.48
C ARG A 314 -12.98 -18.29 20.80
N TRP A 315 -13.19 -17.27 21.61
CA TRP A 315 -14.49 -16.64 21.78
C TRP A 315 -14.42 -15.23 21.25
N VAL A 316 -15.42 -14.83 20.53
CA VAL A 316 -15.51 -13.50 19.94
C VAL A 316 -16.68 -12.79 20.59
N VAL A 317 -16.40 -11.64 21.19
CA VAL A 317 -17.41 -10.72 21.70
C VAL A 317 -17.36 -9.49 20.85
N ALA A 318 -18.42 -9.21 20.10
CA ALA A 318 -18.54 -7.98 19.35
C ALA A 318 -19.40 -6.99 20.14
N ASN A 319 -18.88 -5.79 20.36
CA ASN A 319 -19.60 -4.72 21.03
C ASN A 319 -19.67 -3.49 20.10
N SER A 320 -20.86 -2.91 19.99
CA SER A 320 -21.00 -1.56 19.44
C SER A 320 -20.70 -0.57 20.56
N VAL A 321 -19.69 0.26 20.37
CA VAL A 321 -19.24 1.24 21.36
C VAL A 321 -19.52 2.63 20.82
N PRO A 322 -20.28 3.47 21.53
CA PRO A 322 -20.57 4.83 21.08
C PRO A 322 -19.32 5.69 20.94
N ALA A 323 -19.42 6.76 20.16
CA ALA A 323 -18.36 7.75 20.06
C ALA A 323 -18.12 8.49 21.40
N GLY A 324 -16.89 8.90 21.63
CA GLY A 324 -16.52 9.73 22.78
C GLY A 324 -16.40 9.00 24.12
N VAL A 325 -16.43 7.67 24.14
CA VAL A 325 -16.24 6.88 25.36
C VAL A 325 -14.93 6.10 25.34
N ASN A 326 -14.33 5.90 26.49
CA ASN A 326 -13.16 5.06 26.65
C ASN A 326 -13.43 3.83 27.55
N SER A 327 -14.65 3.67 28.06
CA SER A 327 -15.02 2.54 28.89
C SER A 327 -16.40 2.03 28.48
N PHE A 328 -16.53 0.72 28.38
CA PHE A 328 -17.80 0.07 28.04
C PHE A 328 -17.92 -1.28 28.73
N THR A 329 -19.15 -1.72 28.96
CA THR A 329 -19.44 -3.02 29.54
C THR A 329 -19.75 -4.03 28.44
N CYS A 330 -19.10 -5.19 28.48
CA CYS A 330 -19.34 -6.25 27.50
C CYS A 330 -20.79 -6.72 27.55
N ASP A 331 -21.41 -6.93 26.41
CA ASP A 331 -22.77 -7.49 26.32
C ASP A 331 -22.81 -8.95 26.75
N SER A 332 -21.74 -9.69 26.46
CA SER A 332 -21.59 -11.07 26.89
C SER A 332 -21.34 -11.18 28.38
N LEU A 333 -21.96 -12.20 29.01
CA LEU A 333 -21.75 -12.51 30.41
C LEU A 333 -20.43 -13.25 30.61
N GLY A 334 -19.78 -12.98 31.75
CA GLY A 334 -18.58 -13.69 32.18
C GLY A 334 -17.44 -12.80 32.60
N ASP A 335 -16.45 -13.43 33.25
CA ASP A 335 -15.19 -12.80 33.63
C ASP A 335 -14.18 -12.91 32.52
N PHE A 336 -13.80 -11.77 31.98
CA PHE A 336 -12.80 -11.67 30.94
C PHE A 336 -11.45 -11.16 31.45
N SER A 337 -11.30 -10.93 32.75
CA SER A 337 -10.10 -10.36 33.34
C SER A 337 -8.91 -11.33 33.42
N SER A 338 -9.16 -12.65 33.32
CA SER A 338 -8.18 -13.70 33.61
C SER A 338 -7.63 -14.42 32.37
N SER A 339 -7.77 -13.85 31.16
CA SER A 339 -7.46 -14.54 29.94
C SER A 339 -6.60 -13.70 28.99
N SER A 340 -5.88 -14.35 28.10
CA SER A 340 -5.16 -13.68 27.03
C SER A 340 -6.14 -13.17 25.95
N TRP A 341 -6.13 -11.87 25.69
CA TRP A 341 -7.07 -11.18 24.82
C TRP A 341 -6.39 -10.47 23.69
N ILE A 342 -7.11 -10.36 22.55
CA ILE A 342 -6.84 -9.40 21.50
C ILE A 342 -8.05 -8.49 21.37
N PHE A 343 -7.77 -7.20 21.30
CA PHE A 343 -8.73 -6.14 21.06
C PHE A 343 -8.49 -5.49 19.73
N GLY A 344 -9.55 -5.04 19.07
CA GLY A 344 -9.43 -4.21 17.88
C GLY A 344 -10.76 -3.77 17.31
N GLU A 345 -10.70 -2.84 16.40
CA GLU A 345 -11.83 -2.34 15.64
C GLU A 345 -11.93 -3.10 14.31
N LYS A 346 -13.14 -3.47 13.89
CA LYS A 346 -13.36 -4.07 12.59
C LYS A 346 -13.19 -3.04 11.49
N PHE A 347 -12.62 -3.48 10.39
CA PHE A 347 -12.62 -2.75 9.13
C PHE A 347 -13.28 -3.57 8.02
N LYS A 348 -13.55 -2.93 6.90
CA LYS A 348 -14.22 -3.55 5.77
C LYS A 348 -13.29 -3.59 4.57
N PHE A 349 -12.98 -4.80 4.10
CA PHE A 349 -12.38 -5.00 2.78
C PHE A 349 -13.47 -4.98 1.72
N LYS A 350 -13.22 -4.30 0.61
CA LYS A 350 -14.09 -4.24 -0.56
C LYS A 350 -13.26 -4.32 -1.83
N PHE A 351 -13.65 -5.23 -2.71
CA PHE A 351 -13.11 -5.31 -4.07
C PHE A 351 -14.25 -5.30 -5.07
N GLU A 352 -14.22 -4.34 -5.99
CA GLU A 352 -15.15 -4.23 -7.11
C GLU A 352 -14.38 -4.48 -8.41
N PRO A 353 -14.62 -5.60 -9.11
CA PRO A 353 -13.97 -5.85 -10.38
C PRO A 353 -14.43 -4.82 -11.42
N PRO A 354 -13.56 -4.49 -12.40
CA PRO A 354 -13.99 -3.67 -13.54
C PRO A 354 -15.11 -4.34 -14.30
N GLN A 355 -15.78 -3.60 -15.18
CA GLN A 355 -16.85 -4.13 -16.01
C GLN A 355 -16.39 -5.41 -16.74
N LEU A 356 -17.02 -6.52 -16.41
CA LEU A 356 -16.72 -7.83 -17.03
C LEU A 356 -17.15 -7.82 -18.50
N MET A 357 -16.25 -8.19 -19.40
CA MET A 357 -16.52 -8.22 -20.82
C MET A 357 -15.71 -9.31 -21.51
N PRO A 358 -16.18 -9.85 -22.65
CA PRO A 358 -15.39 -10.78 -23.43
C PRO A 358 -14.23 -10.04 -24.10
N TYR A 359 -13.09 -10.70 -24.18
CA TYR A 359 -11.91 -10.21 -24.88
C TYR A 359 -11.74 -10.96 -26.18
N SER A 360 -11.42 -10.22 -27.25
CA SER A 360 -11.00 -10.79 -28.51
C SER A 360 -9.51 -10.48 -28.75
N LYS A 361 -8.80 -11.46 -29.29
CA LYS A 361 -7.40 -11.31 -29.62
C LYS A 361 -7.28 -10.58 -30.96
N THR A 362 -6.48 -9.52 -31.00
CA THR A 362 -6.19 -8.80 -32.25
C THR A 362 -5.24 -9.62 -33.10
N ALA A 363 -5.52 -9.72 -34.39
CA ALA A 363 -4.71 -10.52 -35.33
C ALA A 363 -3.29 -9.95 -35.51
N THR A 364 -3.11 -8.65 -35.30
CA THR A 364 -1.86 -7.93 -35.64
C THR A 364 -0.83 -7.97 -34.49
N ASP A 365 -1.27 -7.80 -33.22
CA ASP A 365 -0.35 -7.53 -32.11
C ASP A 365 -0.46 -8.52 -30.95
N ASN A 366 -1.24 -9.58 -31.08
CA ASN A 366 -1.55 -10.51 -29.99
C ASN A 366 -2.15 -9.85 -28.73
N THR A 367 -2.60 -8.59 -28.81
CA THR A 367 -3.21 -7.87 -27.72
C THR A 367 -4.67 -8.30 -27.53
N PHE A 368 -5.14 -8.31 -26.26
CA PHE A 368 -6.52 -8.60 -25.94
C PHE A 368 -7.31 -7.29 -25.84
N ILE A 369 -8.33 -7.13 -26.66
CA ILE A 369 -9.23 -5.97 -26.66
C ILE A 369 -10.60 -6.40 -26.12
N GLY A 370 -11.11 -5.64 -25.14
CA GLY A 370 -12.45 -5.86 -24.60
C GLY A 370 -13.53 -5.54 -25.63
N ASN A 371 -14.41 -6.49 -25.92
CA ASN A 371 -15.52 -6.28 -26.84
C ASN A 371 -16.70 -5.59 -26.15
N ARG A 372 -16.91 -4.31 -26.48
CA ARG A 372 -17.98 -3.48 -25.93
C ARG A 372 -19.24 -3.41 -26.81
N THR A 373 -19.18 -3.93 -28.04
CA THR A 373 -20.26 -3.77 -29.03
C THR A 373 -21.36 -4.79 -28.89
N GLY A 374 -21.11 -5.93 -28.26
CA GLY A 374 -22.07 -7.00 -28.02
C GLY A 374 -22.84 -6.84 -26.71
N ARG A 375 -23.90 -7.62 -26.59
CA ARG A 375 -24.68 -7.71 -25.35
C ARG A 375 -24.23 -8.94 -24.55
N LEU A 376 -23.63 -8.70 -23.39
CA LEU A 376 -23.28 -9.76 -22.44
C LEU A 376 -24.29 -9.81 -21.30
N GLN A 377 -24.92 -10.96 -21.11
CA GLN A 377 -25.73 -11.25 -19.94
C GLN A 377 -24.98 -12.22 -19.04
N LEU A 378 -24.52 -11.71 -17.89
CA LEU A 378 -23.86 -12.52 -16.88
C LEU A 378 -24.87 -13.46 -16.23
N ARG A 379 -24.49 -14.73 -16.08
CA ARG A 379 -25.27 -15.75 -15.37
C ARG A 379 -24.80 -15.89 -13.93
N TYR A 380 -23.52 -16.12 -13.74
CA TYR A 380 -22.90 -16.25 -12.42
C TYR A 380 -21.44 -15.84 -12.46
N VAL A 381 -20.92 -15.56 -11.28
CA VAL A 381 -19.52 -15.27 -11.02
C VAL A 381 -19.02 -16.28 -10.00
N ASP A 382 -17.89 -16.89 -10.28
CA ASP A 382 -17.16 -17.79 -9.40
C ASP A 382 -15.93 -17.07 -8.86
N VAL A 383 -15.81 -16.94 -7.54
CA VAL A 383 -14.63 -16.39 -6.86
C VAL A 383 -13.83 -17.56 -6.31
N TYR A 384 -12.57 -17.66 -6.73
CA TYR A 384 -11.61 -18.63 -6.19
C TYR A 384 -10.91 -18.02 -5.00
N TYR A 385 -10.84 -18.75 -3.91
CA TYR A 385 -10.28 -18.29 -2.66
C TYR A 385 -9.42 -19.38 -2.01
N ASN A 386 -8.44 -18.91 -1.23
CA ASN A 386 -7.60 -19.74 -0.38
C ASN A 386 -7.62 -19.15 1.04
N ASP A 387 -7.42 -19.99 2.04
CA ASP A 387 -7.29 -19.60 3.45
C ASP A 387 -8.43 -18.67 3.91
N ALA A 388 -9.67 -18.94 3.51
CA ALA A 388 -10.83 -18.13 3.85
C ALA A 388 -11.72 -18.81 4.87
N ARG A 389 -12.28 -18.00 5.79
CA ARG A 389 -13.33 -18.44 6.73
C ARG A 389 -14.64 -17.71 6.48
N TYR A 390 -14.57 -16.47 6.05
CA TYR A 390 -15.74 -15.64 5.79
C TYR A 390 -15.47 -14.62 4.69
N PHE A 391 -16.42 -14.46 3.82
CA PHE A 391 -16.59 -13.32 2.91
C PHE A 391 -17.99 -13.34 2.34
N GLN A 392 -18.40 -12.24 1.73
CA GLN A 392 -19.66 -12.13 1.02
C GLN A 392 -19.46 -11.57 -0.39
N ILE A 393 -20.36 -11.92 -1.28
CA ILE A 393 -20.44 -11.37 -2.63
C ILE A 393 -21.75 -10.63 -2.74
N ASP A 394 -21.66 -9.31 -2.91
CA ASP A 394 -22.79 -8.42 -3.11
C ASP A 394 -23.03 -8.22 -4.60
N VAL A 395 -24.22 -8.58 -5.06
CA VAL A 395 -24.65 -8.39 -6.44
C VAL A 395 -25.77 -7.36 -6.46
N THR A 396 -25.49 -6.19 -7.04
CA THR A 396 -26.44 -5.06 -7.10
C THR A 396 -26.81 -4.74 -8.55
N PRO A 397 -27.89 -5.32 -9.10
CA PRO A 397 -28.38 -4.94 -10.41
C PRO A 397 -29.02 -3.53 -10.36
N LYS A 398 -28.83 -2.72 -11.40
CA LYS A 398 -29.28 -1.32 -11.47
C LYS A 398 -30.79 -1.11 -11.17
N PHE A 399 -31.63 -2.11 -11.48
CA PHE A 399 -33.08 -2.00 -11.37
C PHE A 399 -33.70 -3.03 -10.43
N ARG A 400 -32.89 -3.71 -9.62
CA ARG A 400 -33.34 -4.68 -8.63
C ARG A 400 -32.61 -4.44 -7.30
N SER A 401 -33.17 -4.96 -6.23
CA SER A 401 -32.52 -4.94 -4.93
C SER A 401 -31.21 -5.73 -4.93
N LYS A 402 -30.29 -5.31 -4.10
CA LYS A 402 -29.03 -6.01 -3.83
C LYS A 402 -29.34 -7.42 -3.30
N THR A 403 -28.57 -8.39 -3.78
CA THR A 403 -28.55 -9.76 -3.27
C THR A 403 -27.17 -10.04 -2.71
N THR A 404 -27.07 -10.51 -1.47
CA THR A 404 -25.83 -10.89 -0.80
C THR A 404 -25.75 -12.42 -0.77
N TYR A 405 -24.61 -12.96 -1.19
CA TYR A 405 -24.23 -14.36 -1.07
C TYR A 405 -23.12 -14.47 -0.06
N GLU A 406 -23.38 -15.15 1.05
CA GLU A 406 -22.43 -15.29 2.16
C GLU A 406 -21.73 -16.65 2.10
N PHE A 407 -20.41 -16.63 2.20
CA PHE A 407 -19.60 -17.79 2.53
C PHE A 407 -19.20 -17.69 3.99
N ASP A 408 -19.67 -18.60 4.82
CA ASP A 408 -19.39 -18.61 6.24
C ASP A 408 -19.04 -20.02 6.72
N ARG A 409 -17.77 -20.20 7.08
CA ARG A 409 -17.28 -21.42 7.74
C ARG A 409 -17.11 -21.28 9.24
N ARG A 410 -17.46 -20.13 9.78
CA ARG A 410 -17.39 -19.89 11.23
C ARG A 410 -18.51 -20.62 11.96
N ASP A 411 -19.61 -20.92 11.26
CA ASP A 411 -20.75 -21.62 11.81
C ASP A 411 -20.78 -23.08 11.31
N PRO A 412 -20.36 -24.02 12.15
CA PRO A 412 -20.25 -25.41 11.72
C PRO A 412 -21.60 -26.12 11.72
N LEU A 413 -22.06 -26.48 10.57
CA LEU A 413 -23.22 -27.39 10.38
C LEU A 413 -22.91 -28.84 10.82
N ASN A 414 -21.74 -29.13 11.35
CA ASN A 414 -21.30 -30.49 11.66
C ASN A 414 -21.45 -30.81 13.15
N ALA A 415 -22.19 -31.85 13.46
CA ALA A 415 -22.57 -32.27 14.83
C ALA A 415 -21.38 -32.61 15.77
N ASN A 416 -20.15 -32.68 15.25
CA ASN A 416 -18.96 -33.06 16.00
C ASN A 416 -18.08 -31.87 16.39
N ILE A 417 -18.51 -30.63 16.19
CA ILE A 417 -17.69 -29.45 16.51
C ILE A 417 -18.05 -28.92 17.87
N VAL A 418 -17.02 -28.80 18.70
CA VAL A 418 -17.13 -28.19 20.03
C VAL A 418 -17.25 -26.68 19.87
N VAL A 419 -18.23 -26.05 20.50
CA VAL A 419 -18.41 -24.59 20.49
C VAL A 419 -17.11 -23.89 20.88
N GLY A 420 -16.69 -22.94 20.03
CA GLY A 420 -15.46 -22.17 20.24
C GLY A 420 -14.21 -22.74 19.56
N THR A 421 -14.27 -23.93 18.94
CA THR A 421 -13.14 -24.43 18.12
C THR A 421 -12.93 -23.55 16.90
N VAL A 422 -11.67 -23.30 16.56
CA VAL A 422 -11.30 -22.57 15.34
C VAL A 422 -11.48 -23.52 14.16
N SER A 423 -12.33 -23.16 13.20
CA SER A 423 -12.45 -23.91 11.94
C SER A 423 -11.17 -23.79 11.12
N ASP A 424 -10.81 -24.85 10.41
CA ASP A 424 -9.73 -24.76 9.44
C ASP A 424 -10.08 -23.81 8.29
N PHE A 425 -9.05 -23.28 7.64
CA PHE A 425 -9.21 -22.53 6.40
C PHE A 425 -9.70 -23.46 5.28
N ASP A 426 -10.42 -22.89 4.34
CA ASP A 426 -10.88 -23.59 3.15
C ASP A 426 -10.26 -23.00 1.88
N GLU A 427 -10.11 -23.85 0.89
CA GLU A 427 -9.63 -23.52 -0.44
C GLU A 427 -10.58 -24.12 -1.46
N ALA A 428 -11.29 -23.26 -2.19
CA ALA A 428 -12.26 -23.70 -3.17
C ALA A 428 -12.71 -22.53 -4.07
N LYS A 429 -13.84 -22.71 -4.71
CA LYS A 429 -14.58 -21.66 -5.42
C LYS A 429 -15.98 -21.46 -4.84
N PHE A 430 -16.39 -20.22 -4.77
CA PHE A 430 -17.73 -19.84 -4.32
C PHE A 430 -18.49 -19.16 -5.45
N ARG A 431 -19.69 -19.63 -5.72
CA ARG A 431 -20.54 -19.17 -6.82
C ARG A 431 -21.62 -18.21 -6.37
N SER A 432 -21.73 -17.08 -7.05
CA SER A 432 -22.82 -16.12 -6.92
C SER A 432 -23.58 -15.96 -8.24
N TYR A 433 -24.93 -15.94 -8.18
CA TYR A 433 -25.76 -15.75 -9.36
C TYR A 433 -25.99 -14.27 -9.62
N VAL A 434 -25.74 -13.82 -10.86
CA VAL A 434 -25.83 -12.42 -11.26
C VAL A 434 -27.11 -12.14 -12.06
N GLN A 435 -27.38 -12.92 -13.09
CA GLN A 435 -28.55 -12.84 -13.96
C GLN A 435 -28.90 -11.41 -14.41
N SER A 436 -27.88 -10.65 -14.81
CA SER A 436 -28.00 -9.28 -15.25
C SER A 436 -27.06 -8.97 -16.42
N LYS A 437 -27.29 -7.83 -17.10
CA LYS A 437 -26.33 -7.36 -18.08
C LYS A 437 -25.06 -6.85 -17.39
N ASN A 438 -23.92 -7.02 -18.04
CA ASN A 438 -22.62 -6.63 -17.51
C ASN A 438 -22.46 -5.12 -17.28
N ASP A 439 -23.21 -4.29 -18.00
CA ASP A 439 -23.25 -2.82 -17.88
C ASP A 439 -24.29 -2.30 -16.87
N GLN A 440 -25.05 -3.20 -16.27
CA GLN A 440 -26.18 -2.89 -15.37
C GLN A 440 -26.11 -3.65 -14.04
N VAL A 441 -24.93 -4.03 -13.63
CA VAL A 441 -24.71 -4.72 -12.36
C VAL A 441 -23.38 -4.33 -11.77
N THR A 442 -23.37 -4.07 -10.46
CA THR A 442 -22.17 -3.95 -9.65
C THR A 442 -22.00 -5.23 -8.85
N ILE A 443 -20.80 -5.78 -8.87
CA ILE A 443 -20.41 -6.97 -8.12
C ILE A 443 -19.31 -6.58 -7.17
N GLU A 444 -19.48 -6.84 -5.89
CA GLU A 444 -18.52 -6.49 -4.86
C GLU A 444 -18.19 -7.73 -4.05
N VAL A 445 -16.90 -8.00 -3.88
CA VAL A 445 -16.40 -8.99 -2.92
C VAL A 445 -16.07 -8.25 -1.65
N VAL A 446 -16.68 -8.63 -0.56
CA VAL A 446 -16.60 -7.91 0.73
C VAL A 446 -16.20 -8.87 1.83
N ASN A 447 -15.29 -8.43 2.69
CA ASN A 447 -15.02 -9.07 3.97
C ASN A 447 -15.04 -8.00 5.07
N ASP A 448 -15.98 -8.10 5.98
CA ASP A 448 -16.14 -7.26 7.16
C ASP A 448 -15.87 -8.02 8.46
N SER A 449 -15.27 -9.21 8.33
CA SER A 449 -14.86 -10.01 9.48
C SER A 449 -13.41 -9.73 9.86
N MET A 450 -13.02 -10.21 11.03
CA MET A 450 -11.63 -10.20 11.49
C MET A 450 -10.77 -11.31 10.88
N ASP A 451 -11.39 -12.23 10.14
CA ASP A 451 -10.71 -13.37 9.56
C ASP A 451 -10.13 -13.01 8.18
N GLN A 452 -8.95 -13.57 7.88
CA GLN A 452 -8.36 -13.41 6.56
C GLN A 452 -9.17 -14.15 5.48
N ALA A 453 -9.10 -13.63 4.27
CA ALA A 453 -9.52 -14.31 3.05
C ALA A 453 -8.59 -13.92 1.90
N LYS A 454 -8.03 -14.89 1.19
CA LYS A 454 -7.18 -14.67 0.03
C LYS A 454 -7.98 -14.95 -1.23
N PHE A 455 -8.21 -13.95 -2.05
CA PHE A 455 -8.89 -14.08 -3.33
C PHE A 455 -7.86 -14.30 -4.43
N VAL A 456 -7.98 -15.40 -5.17
CA VAL A 456 -7.00 -15.84 -6.18
C VAL A 456 -7.42 -15.43 -7.57
N ALA A 457 -8.68 -15.69 -7.92
CA ALA A 457 -9.20 -15.41 -9.24
C ALA A 457 -10.71 -15.16 -9.20
N LEU A 458 -11.21 -14.48 -10.23
CA LEU A 458 -12.62 -14.28 -10.47
C LEU A 458 -12.92 -14.73 -11.90
N GLU A 459 -13.81 -15.73 -12.01
CA GLU A 459 -14.32 -16.22 -13.29
C GLU A 459 -15.79 -15.83 -13.45
N TRP A 460 -16.21 -15.61 -14.66
CA TRP A 460 -17.61 -15.33 -14.95
C TRP A 460 -18.12 -16.17 -16.10
N THR A 461 -19.40 -16.49 -16.06
CA THR A 461 -20.11 -17.17 -17.14
C THR A 461 -21.31 -16.35 -17.55
N GLY A 462 -21.50 -16.21 -18.85
CA GLY A 462 -22.60 -15.44 -19.41
C GLY A 462 -22.95 -15.84 -20.83
N LEU A 463 -24.03 -15.26 -21.32
CA LEU A 463 -24.46 -15.36 -22.70
C LEU A 463 -24.07 -14.08 -23.44
N TYR A 464 -23.26 -14.23 -24.45
CA TYR A 464 -22.82 -13.14 -25.29
C TYR A 464 -23.55 -13.20 -26.65
N TYR A 465 -24.15 -12.08 -27.03
CA TYR A 465 -24.77 -11.87 -28.33
C TYR A 465 -24.01 -10.78 -29.06
N ASP A 466 -23.38 -11.15 -30.17
CA ASP A 466 -22.75 -10.15 -31.04
C ASP A 466 -23.84 -9.34 -31.75
N VAL A 467 -23.63 -8.04 -31.84
CA VAL A 467 -24.51 -7.17 -32.63
C VAL A 467 -24.13 -7.37 -34.09
N ALA A 468 -25.01 -7.97 -34.87
CA ALA A 468 -24.83 -8.06 -36.31
C ALA A 468 -24.58 -6.66 -36.86
N ARG A 469 -23.37 -6.41 -37.40
CA ARG A 469 -23.07 -5.16 -38.10
C ARG A 469 -24.01 -5.06 -39.28
N LYS A 470 -24.96 -4.15 -39.25
CA LYS A 470 -25.64 -3.69 -40.48
C LYS A 470 -24.59 -2.96 -41.28
N TYR A 471 -24.05 -3.63 -42.28
CA TYR A 471 -23.32 -2.94 -43.34
C TYR A 471 -24.34 -2.04 -44.08
N GLN A 472 -24.17 -0.75 -43.96
CA GLN A 472 -24.73 0.20 -44.92
C GLN A 472 -23.77 0.37 -46.09
#